data_93b2c47738b572366e881f7de711c360
#
_entry.id   93b2c47738b572366e881f7de711c360
#
_cell.length_a   1.000
_cell.length_b   1.000
_cell.length_c   1.000
_cell.angle_alpha   90.00
_cell.angle_beta   90.00
_cell.angle_gamma   90.00
#
_symmetry.space_group_name_H-M   'P 1'
#
loop_
_entity.id
_entity.type
_entity.pdbx_description
1 polymer ?
#
loop_
_entity_poly.entity_id
_entity_poly.type
_entity_poly.pdbx_seq_one_letter_code
_entity_poly.pdbx_strand_id
1 'polypeptide(L)'
;MKFSDFKVMTFDVVGTLIDFETGVLQAVRAIGGPKAASASDDEIFEPYKRGRDKFHGRTSEAMKDVYRHLAAEMGIRNDAESADAFQLALLRLPAFADSAEALRRLRRNYRLVAMTNADRTAFSAYSATLGNPFHDSVTCDDTGCAKPDPAFFAFNKGRQSAFGYQQADILHVAQSQYHDIGVALAQGYATCWIERRRGQQGFGGSPAVPKLAKPHFHFGSLKELADAVDAERR
;
A
#
# COMPACT_ATOMS: atom_id res chain seq x y z
N MET A 1 -14.45 21.54 -2.79
CA MET A 1 -14.15 20.26 -3.47
C MET A 1 -15.10 19.22 -2.93
N LYS A 2 -15.81 18.52 -3.80
CA LYS A 2 -16.78 17.47 -3.45
C LYS A 2 -16.33 16.16 -4.09
N PHE A 3 -16.81 15.02 -3.58
CA PHE A 3 -16.52 13.72 -4.19
C PHE A 3 -17.12 13.59 -5.60
N SER A 4 -18.24 14.25 -5.86
CA SER A 4 -18.87 14.31 -7.17
C SER A 4 -18.05 15.04 -8.24
N ASP A 5 -17.04 15.82 -7.85
CA ASP A 5 -16.12 16.49 -8.79
C ASP A 5 -15.18 15.48 -9.48
N PHE A 6 -15.01 14.27 -8.92
CA PHE A 6 -14.08 13.25 -9.42
C PHE A 6 -14.78 12.14 -10.21
N LYS A 7 -14.04 11.54 -11.14
CA LYS A 7 -14.45 10.37 -11.96
C LYS A 7 -13.55 9.16 -11.74
N VAL A 8 -12.32 9.40 -11.30
CA VAL A 8 -11.29 8.39 -11.05
C VAL A 8 -10.83 8.49 -9.61
N MET A 9 -10.76 7.35 -8.92
CA MET A 9 -10.03 7.22 -7.67
C MET A 9 -8.81 6.33 -7.90
N THR A 10 -7.62 6.86 -7.63
CA THR A 10 -6.38 6.09 -7.63
C THR A 10 -6.02 5.70 -6.21
N PHE A 11 -5.56 4.47 -6.01
CA PHE A 11 -5.29 3.91 -4.67
C PHE A 11 -3.86 3.43 -4.57
N ASP A 12 -3.14 3.87 -3.52
CA ASP A 12 -2.07 3.05 -3.00
C ASP A 12 -2.64 1.72 -2.48
N VAL A 13 -1.84 0.65 -2.52
CA VAL A 13 -2.31 -0.71 -2.22
C VAL A 13 -1.77 -1.22 -0.90
N VAL A 14 -0.44 -1.33 -0.77
CA VAL A 14 0.20 -1.94 0.41
C VAL A 14 0.30 -0.91 1.54
N GLY A 15 -0.35 -1.19 2.65
CA GLY A 15 -0.50 -0.25 3.78
C GLY A 15 -1.76 0.60 3.72
N THR A 16 -2.40 0.72 2.54
CA THR A 16 -3.68 1.42 2.38
C THR A 16 -4.86 0.46 2.32
N LEU A 17 -4.76 -0.58 1.51
CA LEU A 17 -5.79 -1.60 1.27
C LEU A 17 -5.41 -2.96 1.83
N ILE A 18 -4.13 -3.30 1.75
CA ILE A 18 -3.50 -4.53 2.24
C ILE A 18 -2.79 -4.22 3.56
N ASP A 19 -3.12 -4.97 4.61
CA ASP A 19 -2.53 -4.86 5.94
C ASP A 19 -1.21 -5.62 6.00
N PHE A 20 -0.17 -4.99 5.48
CA PHE A 20 1.15 -5.61 5.42
C PHE A 20 1.81 -5.75 6.79
N GLU A 21 1.52 -4.84 7.72
CA GLU A 21 2.12 -4.88 9.06
C GLU A 21 1.67 -6.15 9.78
N THR A 22 0.37 -6.39 9.87
CA THR A 22 -0.18 -7.62 10.43
C THR A 22 0.35 -8.85 9.70
N GLY A 23 0.38 -8.82 8.35
CA GLY A 23 0.81 -9.96 7.57
C GLY A 23 2.30 -10.30 7.73
N VAL A 24 3.19 -9.31 7.80
CA VAL A 24 4.63 -9.52 8.07
C VAL A 24 4.83 -10.14 9.46
N LEU A 25 4.19 -9.57 10.49
CA LEU A 25 4.29 -10.08 11.86
C LEU A 25 3.83 -11.54 11.96
N GLN A 26 2.67 -11.85 11.38
CA GLN A 26 2.14 -13.20 11.35
C GLN A 26 3.08 -14.17 10.63
N ALA A 27 3.60 -13.78 9.46
CA ALA A 27 4.51 -14.61 8.69
C ALA A 27 5.81 -14.92 9.44
N VAL A 28 6.46 -13.90 10.01
CA VAL A 28 7.72 -14.10 10.77
C VAL A 28 7.49 -14.96 11.98
N ARG A 29 6.42 -14.72 12.76
CA ARG A 29 6.09 -15.52 13.95
C ARG A 29 5.79 -16.98 13.64
N ALA A 30 5.12 -17.23 12.53
CA ALA A 30 4.77 -18.60 12.11
C ALA A 30 5.99 -19.39 11.58
N ILE A 31 6.92 -18.71 10.92
CA ILE A 31 8.03 -19.36 10.18
C ILE A 31 9.30 -19.42 11.01
N GLY A 32 9.60 -18.37 11.79
CA GLY A 32 10.90 -18.17 12.45
C GLY A 32 11.16 -19.03 13.69
N GLY A 33 10.21 -19.87 14.12
CA GLY A 33 10.33 -20.75 15.28
C GLY A 33 10.02 -20.05 16.61
N PRO A 34 10.30 -20.71 17.76
CA PRO A 34 9.85 -20.26 19.08
C PRO A 34 10.29 -18.83 19.45
N LYS A 35 11.53 -18.46 19.10
CA LYS A 35 12.05 -17.11 19.35
C LYS A 35 11.28 -16.04 18.58
N ALA A 36 10.96 -16.31 17.32
CA ALA A 36 10.17 -15.41 16.51
C ALA A 36 8.72 -15.30 17.02
N ALA A 37 8.14 -16.42 17.47
CA ALA A 37 6.78 -16.46 17.98
C ALA A 37 6.57 -15.57 19.21
N SER A 38 7.60 -15.38 20.05
CA SER A 38 7.57 -14.55 21.26
C SER A 38 8.10 -13.13 21.05
N ALA A 39 8.61 -12.79 19.86
CA ALA A 39 9.18 -11.48 19.58
C ALA A 39 8.10 -10.39 19.56
N SER A 40 8.44 -9.22 20.07
CA SER A 40 7.61 -8.01 19.94
C SER A 40 7.52 -7.54 18.50
N ASP A 41 6.56 -6.67 18.22
CA ASP A 41 6.36 -6.11 16.88
C ASP A 41 7.62 -5.35 16.42
N ASP A 42 8.21 -4.53 17.28
CA ASP A 42 9.40 -3.75 16.94
C ASP A 42 10.64 -4.62 16.68
N GLU A 43 10.81 -5.71 17.46
CA GLU A 43 11.90 -6.67 17.23
C GLU A 43 11.81 -7.35 15.86
N ILE A 44 10.63 -7.46 15.28
CA ILE A 44 10.40 -7.96 13.93
C ILE A 44 10.51 -6.85 12.89
N PHE A 45 9.85 -5.71 13.13
CA PHE A 45 9.74 -4.65 12.13
C PHE A 45 11.05 -3.91 11.88
N GLU A 46 11.88 -3.69 12.89
CA GLU A 46 13.13 -2.96 12.69
C GLU A 46 14.12 -3.70 11.77
N PRO A 47 14.39 -5.02 11.97
CA PRO A 47 15.17 -5.79 10.99
C PRO A 47 14.50 -5.91 9.62
N TYR A 48 13.17 -6.02 9.58
CA TYR A 48 12.42 -6.05 8.31
C TYR A 48 12.63 -4.76 7.50
N LYS A 49 12.50 -3.58 8.11
CA LYS A 49 12.74 -2.29 7.45
C LYS A 49 14.17 -2.21 6.91
N ARG A 50 15.17 -2.55 7.73
CA ARG A 50 16.58 -2.59 7.28
C ARG A 50 16.79 -3.54 6.11
N GLY A 51 16.14 -4.70 6.13
CA GLY A 51 16.15 -5.63 5.01
C GLY A 51 15.55 -5.03 3.74
N ARG A 52 14.42 -4.32 3.86
CA ARG A 52 13.78 -3.63 2.73
C ARG A 52 14.65 -2.50 2.15
N ASP A 53 15.34 -1.77 3.02
CA ASP A 53 16.27 -0.71 2.59
C ASP A 53 17.53 -1.27 1.92
N LYS A 54 17.96 -2.48 2.32
CA LYS A 54 19.15 -3.13 1.77
C LYS A 54 18.89 -3.87 0.45
N PHE A 55 17.76 -4.55 0.37
CA PHE A 55 17.38 -5.39 -0.78
C PHE A 55 16.27 -4.73 -1.57
N HIS A 56 16.68 -3.79 -2.44
CA HIS A 56 15.79 -3.15 -3.40
C HIS A 56 15.39 -4.14 -4.49
N GLY A 57 14.23 -3.93 -5.10
CA GLY A 57 13.78 -4.73 -6.22
C GLY A 57 12.31 -5.13 -6.12
N ARG A 58 11.95 -6.05 -6.99
CA ARG A 58 10.57 -6.54 -7.11
C ARG A 58 10.14 -7.26 -5.84
N THR A 59 8.99 -6.92 -5.31
CA THR A 59 8.45 -7.53 -4.08
C THR A 59 8.37 -9.06 -4.20
N SER A 60 7.97 -9.56 -5.37
CA SER A 60 7.88 -11.01 -5.62
C SER A 60 9.22 -11.75 -5.62
N GLU A 61 10.35 -11.05 -5.66
CA GLU A 61 11.70 -11.64 -5.77
C GLU A 61 12.54 -11.33 -4.52
N ALA A 62 12.53 -10.08 -4.03
CA ALA A 62 13.43 -9.61 -2.98
C ALA A 62 13.10 -10.15 -1.58
N MET A 63 11.88 -10.66 -1.34
CA MET A 63 11.43 -11.02 0.00
C MET A 63 12.19 -12.17 0.64
N LYS A 64 12.80 -13.06 -0.14
CA LYS A 64 13.69 -14.11 0.40
C LYS A 64 14.92 -13.51 1.08
N ASP A 65 15.56 -12.54 0.43
CA ASP A 65 16.76 -11.90 0.96
C ASP A 65 16.44 -10.98 2.14
N VAL A 66 15.28 -10.31 2.11
CA VAL A 66 14.74 -9.57 3.25
C VAL A 66 14.55 -10.49 4.45
N TYR A 67 13.95 -11.68 4.25
CA TYR A 67 13.79 -12.66 5.32
C TYR A 67 15.11 -13.16 5.87
N ARG A 68 16.05 -13.55 5.00
CA ARG A 68 17.39 -14.01 5.40
C ARG A 68 18.11 -12.98 6.26
N HIS A 69 17.98 -11.71 5.88
CA HIS A 69 18.58 -10.60 6.62
C HIS A 69 17.95 -10.46 8.02
N LEU A 70 16.63 -10.32 8.10
CA LEU A 70 15.94 -10.20 9.38
C LEU A 70 16.15 -11.43 10.27
N ALA A 71 16.14 -12.62 9.68
CA ALA A 71 16.34 -13.87 10.42
C ALA A 71 17.75 -13.97 11.00
N ALA A 72 18.78 -13.52 10.28
CA ALA A 72 20.14 -13.45 10.75
C ALA A 72 20.29 -12.44 11.90
N GLU A 73 19.70 -11.24 11.79
CA GLU A 73 19.73 -10.24 12.86
C GLU A 73 19.00 -10.71 14.13
N MET A 74 17.85 -11.33 13.97
CA MET A 74 17.04 -11.84 15.07
C MET A 74 17.59 -13.15 15.68
N GLY A 75 18.45 -13.87 14.96
CA GLY A 75 18.91 -15.22 15.35
C GLY A 75 17.75 -16.21 15.42
N ILE A 76 16.87 -16.19 14.42
CA ILE A 76 15.71 -17.10 14.24
C ILE A 76 15.98 -18.09 13.10
N ARG A 77 15.03 -19.02 12.86
CA ARG A 77 15.14 -20.01 11.78
C ARG A 77 15.44 -19.34 10.43
N ASN A 78 16.51 -19.76 9.75
CA ASN A 78 17.04 -19.11 8.56
C ASN A 78 17.54 -20.15 7.52
N ASP A 79 16.64 -20.99 7.06
CA ASP A 79 16.88 -21.96 5.99
C ASP A 79 16.16 -21.56 4.68
N ALA A 80 16.41 -22.29 3.61
CA ALA A 80 15.81 -22.02 2.29
C ALA A 80 14.28 -22.13 2.33
N GLU A 81 13.76 -23.13 3.04
CA GLU A 81 12.32 -23.37 3.19
C GLU A 81 11.64 -22.21 3.90
N SER A 82 12.24 -21.68 4.95
CA SER A 82 11.72 -20.52 5.68
C SER A 82 11.69 -19.25 4.82
N ALA A 83 12.74 -19.02 4.01
CA ALA A 83 12.80 -17.88 3.11
C ALA A 83 11.74 -18.00 1.98
N ASP A 84 11.54 -19.21 1.44
CA ASP A 84 10.51 -19.47 0.45
C ASP A 84 9.11 -19.30 1.02
N ALA A 85 8.87 -19.83 2.22
CA ALA A 85 7.60 -19.68 2.93
C ALA A 85 7.28 -18.21 3.22
N PHE A 86 8.26 -17.41 3.64
CA PHE A 86 8.08 -15.98 3.87
C PHE A 86 7.72 -15.24 2.58
N GLN A 87 8.43 -15.49 1.48
CA GLN A 87 8.10 -14.88 0.19
C GLN A 87 6.66 -15.21 -0.24
N LEU A 88 6.24 -16.46 -0.10
CA LEU A 88 4.87 -16.86 -0.41
C LEU A 88 3.84 -16.21 0.51
N ALA A 89 4.15 -16.06 1.81
CA ALA A 89 3.29 -15.38 2.77
C ALA A 89 3.09 -13.90 2.39
N LEU A 90 4.14 -13.23 1.93
CA LEU A 90 4.07 -11.82 1.49
C LEU A 90 3.24 -11.61 0.22
N LEU A 91 3.06 -12.63 -0.60
CA LEU A 91 2.11 -12.59 -1.73
C LEU A 91 0.64 -12.83 -1.27
N ARG A 92 0.43 -13.26 -0.03
CA ARG A 92 -0.88 -13.58 0.55
C ARG A 92 -1.24 -12.69 1.74
N LEU A 93 -0.72 -11.48 1.75
CA LEU A 93 -1.01 -10.51 2.81
C LEU A 93 -2.52 -10.28 2.95
N PRO A 94 -3.04 -10.15 4.18
CA PRO A 94 -4.46 -9.88 4.40
C PRO A 94 -4.82 -8.47 3.93
N ALA A 95 -6.06 -8.29 3.49
CA ALA A 95 -6.64 -6.97 3.33
C ALA A 95 -7.09 -6.41 4.70
N PHE A 96 -7.10 -5.07 4.86
CA PHE A 96 -7.86 -4.48 5.95
C PHE A 96 -9.34 -4.89 5.83
N ALA A 97 -9.98 -5.11 6.97
CA ALA A 97 -11.34 -5.66 7.02
C ALA A 97 -12.39 -4.84 6.24
N ASP A 98 -12.15 -3.55 6.07
CA ASP A 98 -13.03 -2.62 5.36
C ASP A 98 -12.73 -2.47 3.86
N SER A 99 -11.57 -2.94 3.39
CA SER A 99 -11.06 -2.62 2.05
C SER A 99 -11.94 -3.16 0.92
N ALA A 100 -12.24 -4.46 0.93
CA ALA A 100 -12.98 -5.09 -0.18
C ALA A 100 -14.39 -4.50 -0.34
N GLU A 101 -15.12 -4.32 0.78
CA GLU A 101 -16.48 -3.78 0.74
C GLU A 101 -16.48 -2.29 0.34
N ALA A 102 -15.56 -1.49 0.88
CA ALA A 102 -15.45 -0.08 0.51
C ALA A 102 -15.12 0.08 -0.98
N LEU A 103 -14.17 -0.69 -1.51
CA LEU A 103 -13.84 -0.67 -2.95
C LEU A 103 -15.03 -1.07 -3.82
N ARG A 104 -15.79 -2.09 -3.43
CA ARG A 104 -17.02 -2.49 -4.13
C ARG A 104 -18.05 -1.36 -4.19
N ARG A 105 -18.23 -0.60 -3.11
CA ARG A 105 -19.12 0.57 -3.06
C ARG A 105 -18.61 1.70 -3.95
N LEU A 106 -17.34 2.08 -3.81
CA LEU A 106 -16.72 3.15 -4.59
C LEU A 106 -16.71 2.86 -6.09
N ARG A 107 -16.54 1.59 -6.49
CA ARG A 107 -16.56 1.16 -7.88
C ARG A 107 -17.86 1.45 -8.61
N ARG A 108 -18.96 1.63 -7.90
CA ARG A 108 -20.26 1.99 -8.51
C ARG A 108 -20.25 3.38 -9.15
N ASN A 109 -19.37 4.26 -8.67
CA ASN A 109 -19.37 5.67 -9.02
C ASN A 109 -18.06 6.14 -9.67
N TYR A 110 -16.98 5.37 -9.52
CA TYR A 110 -15.64 5.78 -9.95
C TYR A 110 -14.94 4.68 -10.74
N ARG A 111 -14.08 5.10 -11.65
CA ARG A 111 -13.03 4.25 -12.17
C ARG A 111 -11.98 4.07 -11.07
N LEU A 112 -11.75 2.83 -10.60
CA LEU A 112 -10.72 2.53 -9.60
C LEU A 112 -9.43 2.12 -10.29
N VAL A 113 -8.32 2.72 -9.88
CA VAL A 113 -6.98 2.47 -10.43
C VAL A 113 -6.02 2.20 -9.29
N ALA A 114 -5.30 1.08 -9.31
CA ALA A 114 -4.23 0.82 -8.36
C ALA A 114 -2.96 1.59 -8.74
N MET A 115 -2.28 2.19 -7.75
CA MET A 115 -0.96 2.82 -7.90
C MET A 115 -0.02 2.27 -6.82
N THR A 116 0.81 1.30 -7.13
CA THR A 116 1.57 0.54 -6.14
C THR A 116 3.05 0.37 -6.48
N ASN A 117 3.90 0.45 -5.46
CA ASN A 117 5.33 0.10 -5.56
C ASN A 117 5.56 -1.42 -5.64
N ALA A 118 4.53 -2.23 -5.50
CA ALA A 118 4.63 -3.66 -5.77
C ALA A 118 4.82 -3.91 -7.28
N ASP A 119 5.54 -4.98 -7.61
CA ASP A 119 5.61 -5.48 -8.98
C ASP A 119 4.27 -6.11 -9.42
N ARG A 120 4.14 -6.38 -10.70
CA ARG A 120 2.90 -6.91 -11.29
C ARG A 120 2.48 -8.26 -10.71
N THR A 121 3.44 -9.13 -10.36
CA THR A 121 3.17 -10.43 -9.75
C THR A 121 2.56 -10.27 -8.35
N ALA A 122 3.21 -9.48 -7.50
CA ALA A 122 2.72 -9.21 -6.16
C ALA A 122 1.36 -8.47 -6.19
N PHE A 123 1.22 -7.47 -7.06
CA PHE A 123 -0.05 -6.74 -7.24
C PHE A 123 -1.18 -7.67 -7.69
N SER A 124 -0.93 -8.60 -8.60
CA SER A 124 -1.95 -9.57 -9.04
C SER A 124 -2.51 -10.38 -7.87
N ALA A 125 -1.64 -10.83 -6.95
CA ALA A 125 -2.05 -11.54 -5.74
C ALA A 125 -2.86 -10.63 -4.79
N TYR A 126 -2.42 -9.38 -4.57
CA TYR A 126 -3.15 -8.42 -3.74
C TYR A 126 -4.51 -8.03 -4.34
N SER A 127 -4.58 -7.86 -5.65
CA SER A 127 -5.84 -7.60 -6.34
C SER A 127 -6.84 -8.75 -6.17
N ALA A 128 -6.36 -10.00 -6.25
CA ALA A 128 -7.19 -11.17 -5.98
C ALA A 128 -7.71 -11.20 -4.53
N THR A 129 -6.85 -10.90 -3.53
CA THR A 129 -7.27 -10.75 -2.12
C THR A 129 -8.37 -9.70 -1.95
N LEU A 130 -8.34 -8.62 -2.73
CA LEU A 130 -9.33 -7.53 -2.72
C LEU A 130 -10.57 -7.82 -3.58
N GLY A 131 -10.67 -8.97 -4.25
CA GLY A 131 -11.77 -9.33 -5.14
C GLY A 131 -11.69 -8.69 -6.52
N ASN A 132 -10.49 -8.35 -7.00
CA ASN A 132 -10.23 -7.75 -8.32
C ASN A 132 -11.07 -6.47 -8.60
N PRO A 133 -11.02 -5.47 -7.73
CA PRO A 133 -11.91 -4.31 -7.82
C PRO A 133 -11.49 -3.29 -8.88
N PHE A 134 -10.23 -3.33 -9.34
CA PHE A 134 -9.64 -2.28 -10.16
C PHE A 134 -10.03 -2.40 -11.63
N HIS A 135 -10.17 -1.25 -12.30
CA HIS A 135 -10.33 -1.14 -13.74
C HIS A 135 -8.99 -1.03 -14.46
N ASP A 136 -7.95 -0.60 -13.73
CA ASP A 136 -6.61 -0.40 -14.26
C ASP A 136 -5.58 -0.42 -13.10
N SER A 137 -4.30 -0.55 -13.43
CA SER A 137 -3.22 -0.52 -12.46
C SER A 137 -1.97 0.12 -13.02
N VAL A 138 -1.20 0.74 -12.12
CA VAL A 138 0.17 1.22 -12.35
C VAL A 138 1.05 0.63 -11.26
N THR A 139 2.02 -0.17 -11.67
CA THR A 139 2.99 -0.87 -10.82
C THR A 139 4.40 -0.33 -11.08
N CYS A 140 5.38 -0.70 -10.25
CA CYS A 140 6.78 -0.36 -10.52
C CYS A 140 7.30 -0.99 -11.83
N ASP A 141 6.72 -2.11 -12.29
CA ASP A 141 7.06 -2.71 -13.58
C ASP A 141 6.59 -1.87 -14.78
N ASP A 142 5.51 -1.09 -14.61
CA ASP A 142 4.99 -0.23 -15.68
C ASP A 142 5.80 1.07 -15.81
N THR A 143 6.31 1.58 -14.70
CA THR A 143 6.98 2.88 -14.63
C THR A 143 8.50 2.82 -14.65
N GLY A 144 9.08 1.67 -14.28
CA GLY A 144 10.52 1.53 -14.05
C GLY A 144 11.05 2.30 -12.84
N CYS A 145 10.17 2.93 -12.06
CA CYS A 145 10.48 3.65 -10.83
C CYS A 145 9.46 3.34 -9.73
N ALA A 146 9.66 3.87 -8.53
CA ALA A 146 8.78 3.68 -7.38
C ALA A 146 8.37 5.03 -6.78
N LYS A 147 7.19 5.12 -6.19
CA LYS A 147 6.81 6.26 -5.35
C LYS A 147 7.81 6.40 -4.20
N PRO A 148 8.27 7.59 -3.85
CA PRO A 148 7.70 8.90 -4.17
C PRO A 148 8.24 9.58 -5.44
N ASP A 149 8.83 8.86 -6.40
CA ASP A 149 9.29 9.49 -7.64
C ASP A 149 8.10 10.16 -8.36
N PRO A 150 8.18 11.47 -8.69
CA PRO A 150 7.14 12.18 -9.43
C PRO A 150 6.81 11.55 -10.79
N ALA A 151 7.76 10.86 -11.42
CA ALA A 151 7.55 10.17 -12.70
C ALA A 151 6.47 9.09 -12.61
N PHE A 152 6.33 8.44 -11.45
CA PHE A 152 5.24 7.48 -11.21
C PHE A 152 3.86 8.13 -11.35
N PHE A 153 3.69 9.31 -10.78
CA PHE A 153 2.43 10.08 -10.85
C PHE A 153 2.19 10.66 -12.25
N ALA A 154 3.26 11.15 -12.90
CA ALA A 154 3.19 11.63 -14.28
C ALA A 154 2.79 10.51 -15.25
N PHE A 155 3.33 9.30 -15.07
CA PHE A 155 2.93 8.12 -15.86
C PHE A 155 1.44 7.81 -15.70
N ASN A 156 0.95 7.74 -14.45
CA ASN A 156 -0.48 7.50 -14.18
C ASN A 156 -1.35 8.58 -14.85
N LYS A 157 -0.98 9.85 -14.73
CA LYS A 157 -1.70 10.95 -15.38
C LYS A 157 -1.79 10.74 -16.90
N GLY A 158 -0.67 10.42 -17.56
CA GLY A 158 -0.63 10.13 -19.00
C GLY A 158 -1.49 8.91 -19.35
N ARG A 159 -1.41 7.85 -18.54
CA ARG A 159 -2.21 6.63 -18.74
C ARG A 159 -3.71 6.89 -18.60
N GLN A 160 -4.16 7.65 -17.61
CA GLN A 160 -5.58 7.97 -17.45
C GLN A 160 -6.06 8.97 -18.52
N SER A 161 -5.20 9.85 -19.04
CA SER A 161 -5.57 10.75 -20.13
C SER A 161 -5.88 10.01 -21.44
N ALA A 162 -5.26 8.86 -21.67
CA ALA A 162 -5.59 7.98 -22.80
C ALA A 162 -7.03 7.42 -22.75
N PHE A 163 -7.64 7.41 -21.56
CA PHE A 163 -9.05 7.08 -21.34
C PHE A 163 -9.97 8.32 -21.29
N GLY A 164 -9.44 9.51 -21.58
CA GLY A 164 -10.20 10.76 -21.60
C GLY A 164 -10.32 11.47 -20.25
N TYR A 165 -9.63 11.02 -19.20
CA TYR A 165 -9.65 11.66 -17.87
C TYR A 165 -8.54 12.69 -17.74
N GLN A 166 -8.89 13.83 -17.16
CA GLN A 166 -7.93 14.88 -16.81
C GLN A 166 -7.45 14.71 -15.35
N GLN A 167 -6.35 15.36 -15.00
CA GLN A 167 -5.84 15.33 -13.61
C GLN A 167 -6.87 15.83 -12.60
N ALA A 168 -7.68 16.83 -12.96
CA ALA A 168 -8.76 17.35 -12.11
C ALA A 168 -9.87 16.32 -11.84
N ASP A 169 -10.02 15.29 -12.67
CA ASP A 169 -10.96 14.20 -12.47
C ASP A 169 -10.48 13.15 -11.46
N ILE A 170 -9.21 13.24 -10.98
CA ILE A 170 -8.55 12.19 -10.21
C ILE A 170 -8.42 12.58 -8.73
N LEU A 171 -8.92 11.71 -7.84
CA LEU A 171 -8.64 11.74 -6.41
C LEU A 171 -7.66 10.60 -6.07
N HIS A 172 -6.49 10.94 -5.51
CA HIS A 172 -5.52 9.95 -5.02
C HIS A 172 -5.76 9.61 -3.56
N VAL A 173 -5.94 8.32 -3.26
CA VAL A 173 -6.31 7.79 -1.94
C VAL A 173 -5.15 6.94 -1.41
N ALA A 174 -4.57 7.30 -0.28
CA ALA A 174 -3.40 6.60 0.26
C ALA A 174 -3.22 6.78 1.77
N GLN A 175 -2.50 5.84 2.39
CA GLN A 175 -2.06 5.93 3.79
C GLN A 175 -0.71 6.66 3.92
N SER A 176 0.22 6.46 2.99
CA SER A 176 1.59 6.94 3.14
C SER A 176 1.71 8.45 2.91
N GLN A 177 2.15 9.15 3.93
CA GLN A 177 2.50 10.57 3.80
C GLN A 177 3.76 10.75 2.94
N TYR A 178 4.71 9.81 3.05
CA TYR A 178 5.99 9.86 2.35
C TYR A 178 5.86 9.48 0.87
N HIS A 179 5.32 8.29 0.60
CA HIS A 179 5.27 7.76 -0.78
C HIS A 179 4.17 8.41 -1.64
N ASP A 180 3.10 8.92 -1.01
CA ASP A 180 1.87 9.26 -1.71
C ASP A 180 1.41 10.70 -1.47
N ILE A 181 0.95 11.04 -0.26
CA ILE A 181 0.21 12.30 -0.03
C ILE A 181 1.08 13.52 -0.34
N GLY A 182 2.31 13.55 0.15
CA GLY A 182 3.22 14.69 -0.08
C GLY A 182 3.53 14.92 -1.56
N VAL A 183 3.92 13.85 -2.26
CA VAL A 183 4.27 13.95 -3.68
C VAL A 183 3.05 14.16 -4.58
N ALA A 184 1.92 13.53 -4.30
CA ALA A 184 0.68 13.73 -5.05
C ALA A 184 0.23 15.20 -5.00
N LEU A 185 0.26 15.82 -3.81
CA LEU A 185 -0.01 17.25 -3.66
C LEU A 185 0.96 18.11 -4.45
N ALA A 186 2.26 17.82 -4.37
CA ALA A 186 3.29 18.55 -5.14
C ALA A 186 3.10 18.41 -6.66
N GLN A 187 2.50 17.31 -7.13
CA GLN A 187 2.12 17.09 -8.53
C GLN A 187 0.72 17.64 -8.87
N GLY A 188 0.04 18.32 -7.95
CA GLY A 188 -1.27 18.94 -8.18
C GLY A 188 -2.46 17.98 -8.16
N TYR A 189 -2.32 16.77 -7.61
CA TYR A 189 -3.45 15.87 -7.42
C TYR A 189 -4.32 16.30 -6.24
N ALA A 190 -5.64 16.09 -6.35
CA ALA A 190 -6.48 16.00 -5.17
C ALA A 190 -6.14 14.74 -4.38
N THR A 191 -6.10 14.85 -3.05
CA THR A 191 -5.65 13.76 -2.18
C THR A 191 -6.65 13.45 -1.07
N CYS A 192 -6.76 12.17 -0.76
CA CYS A 192 -7.49 11.65 0.40
C CYS A 192 -6.53 10.80 1.24
N TRP A 193 -6.24 11.22 2.45
CA TRP A 193 -5.40 10.48 3.38
C TRP A 193 -6.25 9.50 4.19
N ILE A 194 -5.87 8.22 4.13
CA ILE A 194 -6.45 7.17 4.99
C ILE A 194 -5.46 6.90 6.12
N GLU A 195 -5.70 7.51 7.27
CA GLU A 195 -4.84 7.40 8.45
C GLU A 195 -5.08 6.05 9.17
N ARG A 196 -4.55 4.96 8.58
CA ARG A 196 -4.69 3.59 9.12
C ARG A 196 -4.14 3.44 10.54
N ARG A 197 -3.22 4.30 10.92
CA ARG A 197 -2.61 4.32 12.26
C ARG A 197 -3.17 5.42 13.17
N ARG A 198 -4.40 5.90 12.94
CA ARG A 198 -5.03 6.91 13.78
C ARG A 198 -5.05 6.48 15.24
N GLY A 199 -4.47 7.31 16.13
CA GLY A 199 -4.32 7.01 17.56
C GLY A 199 -3.12 6.12 17.92
N GLN A 200 -2.32 5.69 16.96
CA GLN A 200 -1.05 4.96 17.20
C GLN A 200 0.15 5.89 17.03
N GLN A 201 1.26 5.56 17.70
CA GLN A 201 2.51 6.33 17.53
C GLN A 201 3.29 5.90 16.29
N GLY A 202 4.03 6.85 15.72
CA GLY A 202 4.95 6.60 14.60
C GLY A 202 4.25 6.33 13.26
N PHE A 203 5.06 5.94 12.28
CA PHE A 203 4.65 5.73 10.90
C PHE A 203 4.55 4.25 10.51
N GLY A 204 4.70 3.34 11.48
CA GLY A 204 4.70 1.89 11.24
C GLY A 204 5.80 1.49 10.25
N GLY A 205 5.41 0.71 9.24
CA GLY A 205 6.31 0.30 8.16
C GLY A 205 6.57 1.34 7.08
N SER A 206 5.96 2.55 7.17
CA SER A 206 6.20 3.65 6.23
C SER A 206 7.34 4.55 6.73
N PRO A 207 8.15 5.15 5.83
CA PRO A 207 9.14 6.16 6.23
C PRO A 207 8.49 7.36 6.90
N ALA A 208 9.19 7.91 7.91
CA ALA A 208 8.76 9.13 8.59
C ALA A 208 8.90 10.36 7.68
N VAL A 209 8.04 11.33 7.87
CA VAL A 209 8.14 12.65 7.23
C VAL A 209 8.37 13.72 8.30
N PRO A 210 9.15 14.77 8.00
CA PRO A 210 9.42 15.84 8.97
C PRO A 210 8.17 16.67 9.28
N LYS A 211 7.21 16.71 8.35
CA LYS A 211 5.94 17.43 8.49
C LYS A 211 4.86 16.72 7.66
N LEU A 212 3.70 16.51 8.26
CA LEU A 212 2.54 15.98 7.55
C LEU A 212 2.04 16.98 6.50
N ALA A 213 1.84 16.50 5.30
CA ALA A 213 1.17 17.25 4.25
C ALA A 213 -0.34 17.28 4.55
N LYS A 214 -0.99 18.42 4.28
CA LYS A 214 -2.44 18.60 4.52
C LYS A 214 -3.22 18.08 3.31
N PRO A 215 -3.93 16.94 3.42
CA PRO A 215 -4.73 16.40 2.33
C PRO A 215 -6.02 17.22 2.11
N HIS A 216 -6.69 17.00 0.98
CA HIS A 216 -8.01 17.58 0.72
C HIS A 216 -9.11 16.86 1.53
N PHE A 217 -8.98 15.53 1.69
CA PHE A 217 -9.87 14.71 2.51
C PHE A 217 -9.04 13.86 3.47
N HIS A 218 -9.58 13.56 4.66
CA HIS A 218 -8.88 12.81 5.69
C HIS A 218 -9.86 11.90 6.45
N PHE A 219 -9.58 10.59 6.44
CA PHE A 219 -10.38 9.57 7.11
C PHE A 219 -9.46 8.57 7.85
N GLY A 220 -10.00 7.88 8.86
CA GLY A 220 -9.28 6.82 9.57
C GLY A 220 -9.40 5.45 8.89
N SER A 221 -10.37 5.30 7.97
CA SER A 221 -10.63 4.03 7.31
C SER A 221 -11.19 4.24 5.90
N LEU A 222 -11.11 3.20 5.09
CA LEU A 222 -11.73 3.20 3.77
C LEU A 222 -13.27 3.17 3.87
N LYS A 223 -13.78 2.55 4.95
CA LYS A 223 -15.21 2.58 5.25
C LYS A 223 -15.71 4.00 5.45
N GLU A 224 -15.00 4.83 6.24
CA GLU A 224 -15.36 6.23 6.45
C GLU A 224 -15.40 7.02 5.13
N LEU A 225 -14.41 6.81 4.24
CA LEU A 225 -14.41 7.40 2.90
C LEU A 225 -15.65 6.96 2.09
N ALA A 226 -15.95 5.67 2.05
CA ALA A 226 -17.09 5.16 1.30
C ALA A 226 -18.43 5.66 1.87
N ASP A 227 -18.54 5.79 3.20
CA ASP A 227 -19.73 6.35 3.86
C ASP A 227 -19.92 7.83 3.50
N ALA A 228 -18.84 8.62 3.46
CA ALA A 228 -18.87 10.02 3.07
C ALA A 228 -19.28 10.20 1.60
N VAL A 229 -18.76 9.36 0.71
CA VAL A 229 -19.16 9.35 -0.72
C VAL A 229 -20.63 9.01 -0.88
N ASP A 230 -21.13 7.97 -0.21
CA ASP A 230 -22.54 7.58 -0.30
C ASP A 230 -23.47 8.65 0.29
N ALA A 231 -23.04 9.35 1.34
CA ALA A 231 -23.80 10.44 1.94
C ALA A 231 -23.93 11.67 1.02
N GLU A 232 -22.87 12.01 0.27
CA GLU A 232 -22.90 13.13 -0.68
C GLU A 232 -23.80 12.85 -1.91
N ARG A 233 -24.02 11.58 -2.24
CA ARG A 233 -24.78 11.14 -3.43
C ARG A 233 -26.25 10.80 -3.16
N ARG A 234 -26.69 10.93 -1.91
CA ARG A 234 -28.11 10.83 -1.52
C ARG A 234 -28.82 12.17 -1.73
#